data_f9e4e144141e1be1a108a886edff994c
#
_entry.id   f9e4e144141e1be1a108a886edff994c
#
_cell.length_a   1.000
_cell.length_b   1.000
_cell.length_c   1.000
_cell.angle_alpha   90.00
_cell.angle_beta   90.00
_cell.angle_gamma   90.00
#
_symmetry.space_group_name_H-M   'P 1'
#
loop_
_entity.id
_entity.type
_entity.pdbx_description
1 polymer ?
#
loop_
_entity_poly.entity_id
_entity_poly.type
_entity_poly.pdbx_seq_one_letter_code
_entity_poly.pdbx_strand_id
1 'polypeptide(L)'
;MDIEQVGVIGAGQMGNGIAHVFASAGYHVRLNDVSADALAAAQALIAKNMDRQVAKGTMTAENRDAALGRISTTLDLGELGQSDLIIEAATEKEDVKNEIFKALQPHLKPETILTSNTSSISITRLASRTDRPEKFMGFHFMNPVPVMQLVELIRGIATDEETFKTCHAVVERLGKTSATAEDFPAFIVNRILMPMINEAIYTLYEGVGSVTSIDTSLKLGANHPMGPLELADFIGLDTCLSIMNVLHDGLADTKYRPCPLLTKYVEAGWLGRKTKRGFYDYRGETPVPTR
;
A
#
# COMPACT_ATOMS: atom_id res chain seq x y z
N MET A 1 -2.29 -23.10 9.39
CA MET A 1 -3.36 -22.50 10.25
C MET A 1 -4.51 -22.08 9.37
N ASP A 2 -5.76 -22.25 9.82
CA ASP A 2 -6.94 -21.77 9.07
C ASP A 2 -7.26 -20.35 9.53
N ILE A 3 -7.41 -19.43 8.59
CA ILE A 3 -7.72 -18.02 8.85
C ILE A 3 -9.19 -17.80 8.53
N GLU A 4 -9.96 -17.29 9.51
CA GLU A 4 -11.37 -16.92 9.35
C GLU A 4 -11.64 -15.48 9.78
N GLN A 5 -11.00 -15.03 10.86
CA GLN A 5 -11.17 -13.71 11.46
C GLN A 5 -9.98 -12.81 11.13
N VAL A 6 -10.24 -11.71 10.46
CA VAL A 6 -9.19 -10.78 10.02
C VAL A 6 -9.40 -9.40 10.63
N GLY A 7 -8.39 -8.91 11.32
CA GLY A 7 -8.30 -7.54 11.79
C GLY A 7 -7.60 -6.63 10.78
N VAL A 8 -8.17 -5.47 10.51
CA VAL A 8 -7.51 -4.45 9.69
C VAL A 8 -7.43 -3.17 10.50
N ILE A 9 -6.22 -2.64 10.68
CA ILE A 9 -5.96 -1.42 11.45
C ILE A 9 -5.69 -0.26 10.50
N GLY A 10 -6.49 0.79 10.61
CA GLY A 10 -6.50 1.95 9.71
C GLY A 10 -7.59 1.84 8.66
N ALA A 11 -8.54 2.80 8.65
CA ALA A 11 -9.65 2.86 7.71
C ALA A 11 -9.38 3.79 6.51
N GLY A 12 -8.12 4.20 6.31
CA GLY A 12 -7.68 5.00 5.17
C GLY A 12 -7.79 4.27 3.83
N GLN A 13 -7.15 4.83 2.81
CA GLN A 13 -7.21 4.32 1.43
C GLN A 13 -6.82 2.84 1.30
N MET A 14 -5.75 2.42 1.99
CA MET A 14 -5.30 1.01 1.93
C MET A 14 -6.20 0.11 2.77
N GLY A 15 -6.49 0.47 4.02
CA GLY A 15 -7.25 -0.38 4.93
C GLY A 15 -8.68 -0.64 4.48
N ASN A 16 -9.40 0.37 3.92
CA ASN A 16 -10.71 0.11 3.34
C ASN A 16 -10.64 -0.86 2.15
N GLY A 17 -9.62 -0.74 1.30
CA GLY A 17 -9.42 -1.65 0.17
C GLY A 17 -9.06 -3.07 0.61
N ILE A 18 -8.25 -3.20 1.66
CA ILE A 18 -7.90 -4.50 2.26
C ILE A 18 -9.14 -5.14 2.87
N ALA A 19 -9.90 -4.41 3.70
CA ALA A 19 -11.15 -4.91 4.26
C ALA A 19 -12.14 -5.36 3.17
N HIS A 20 -12.27 -4.61 2.08
CA HIS A 20 -13.08 -4.96 0.91
C HIS A 20 -12.70 -6.34 0.34
N VAL A 21 -11.42 -6.55 0.00
CA VAL A 21 -11.01 -7.79 -0.69
C VAL A 21 -11.08 -9.01 0.22
N PHE A 22 -10.77 -8.85 1.51
CA PHE A 22 -10.92 -9.93 2.49
C PHE A 22 -12.40 -10.33 2.68
N ALA A 23 -13.30 -9.37 2.86
CA ALA A 23 -14.73 -9.65 2.99
C ALA A 23 -15.32 -10.29 1.72
N SER A 24 -14.87 -9.86 0.54
CA SER A 24 -15.26 -10.46 -0.74
C SER A 24 -14.79 -11.90 -0.89
N ALA A 25 -13.64 -12.25 -0.30
CA ALA A 25 -13.08 -13.60 -0.29
C ALA A 25 -13.68 -14.51 0.81
N GLY A 26 -14.65 -14.00 1.58
CA GLY A 26 -15.40 -14.78 2.57
C GLY A 26 -14.86 -14.72 4.01
N TYR A 27 -13.88 -13.87 4.29
CA TYR A 27 -13.38 -13.64 5.65
C TYR A 27 -14.30 -12.72 6.45
N HIS A 28 -14.40 -12.96 7.75
CA HIS A 28 -14.96 -11.98 8.70
C HIS A 28 -13.92 -10.90 8.99
N VAL A 29 -14.27 -9.65 8.73
CA VAL A 29 -13.33 -8.52 8.86
C VAL A 29 -13.77 -7.58 9.97
N ARG A 30 -12.85 -7.28 10.88
CA ARG A 30 -13.01 -6.20 11.84
C ARG A 30 -12.07 -5.05 11.46
N LEU A 31 -12.66 -3.95 10.98
CA LEU A 31 -11.93 -2.73 10.61
C LEU A 31 -11.87 -1.78 11.79
N ASN A 32 -10.65 -1.46 12.22
CA ASN A 32 -10.38 -0.54 13.31
C ASN A 32 -9.79 0.78 12.82
N ASP A 33 -10.21 1.87 13.41
CA ASP A 33 -9.57 3.18 13.28
C ASP A 33 -9.85 3.98 14.55
N VAL A 34 -9.03 5.00 14.81
CA VAL A 34 -9.25 5.93 15.93
C VAL A 34 -10.36 6.96 15.65
N SER A 35 -10.81 7.06 14.41
CA SER A 35 -11.83 8.02 13.93
C SER A 35 -13.09 7.30 13.47
N ALA A 36 -14.21 7.59 14.14
CA ALA A 36 -15.53 7.09 13.72
C ALA A 36 -15.90 7.57 12.30
N ASP A 37 -15.54 8.81 11.96
CA ASP A 37 -15.80 9.38 10.64
C ASP A 37 -15.00 8.63 9.55
N ALA A 38 -13.75 8.26 9.83
CA ALA A 38 -12.94 7.46 8.91
C ALA A 38 -13.56 6.07 8.69
N LEU A 39 -14.05 5.42 9.74
CA LEU A 39 -14.73 4.12 9.65
C LEU A 39 -16.02 4.24 8.82
N ALA A 40 -16.85 5.24 9.07
CA ALA A 40 -18.08 5.47 8.30
C ALA A 40 -17.77 5.75 6.82
N ALA A 41 -16.77 6.58 6.54
CA ALA A 41 -16.33 6.88 5.17
C ALA A 41 -15.79 5.62 4.45
N ALA A 42 -15.03 4.78 5.16
CA ALA A 42 -14.52 3.52 4.62
C ALA A 42 -15.64 2.55 4.27
N GLN A 43 -16.63 2.35 5.15
CA GLN A 43 -17.80 1.50 4.87
C GLN A 43 -18.59 2.00 3.66
N ALA A 44 -18.84 3.30 3.57
CA ALA A 44 -19.55 3.90 2.43
C ALA A 44 -18.76 3.72 1.12
N LEU A 45 -17.43 3.87 1.15
CA LEU A 45 -16.59 3.68 -0.02
C LEU A 45 -16.52 2.22 -0.46
N ILE A 46 -16.42 1.28 0.49
CA ILE A 46 -16.47 -0.17 0.19
C ILE A 46 -17.80 -0.52 -0.48
N ALA A 47 -18.93 -0.13 0.10
CA ALA A 47 -20.25 -0.38 -0.48
C ALA A 47 -20.36 0.19 -1.90
N LYS A 48 -19.97 1.45 -2.11
CA LYS A 48 -19.96 2.10 -3.42
C LYS A 48 -19.08 1.37 -4.44
N ASN A 49 -17.93 0.86 -4.02
CA ASN A 49 -17.03 0.13 -4.92
C ASN A 49 -17.60 -1.25 -5.27
N MET A 50 -18.22 -1.96 -4.32
CA MET A 50 -18.92 -3.21 -4.58
C MET A 50 -20.15 -3.01 -5.48
N ASP A 51 -20.92 -1.92 -5.30
CA ASP A 51 -22.04 -1.56 -6.21
C ASP A 51 -21.55 -1.36 -7.65
N ARG A 52 -20.37 -0.73 -7.84
CA ARG A 52 -19.76 -0.61 -9.17
C ARG A 52 -19.34 -1.96 -9.76
N GLN A 53 -18.89 -2.90 -8.92
CA GLN A 53 -18.56 -4.26 -9.36
C GLN A 53 -19.82 -5.02 -9.78
N VAL A 54 -20.93 -4.87 -9.04
CA VAL A 54 -22.24 -5.42 -9.43
C VAL A 54 -22.71 -4.83 -10.77
N ALA A 55 -22.65 -3.51 -10.91
CA ALA A 55 -23.04 -2.83 -12.16
C ALA A 55 -22.19 -3.24 -13.37
N LYS A 56 -20.92 -3.64 -13.15
CA LYS A 56 -20.02 -4.18 -14.19
C LYS A 56 -20.15 -5.70 -14.42
N GLY A 57 -21.00 -6.40 -13.64
CA GLY A 57 -21.15 -7.85 -13.72
C GLY A 57 -19.97 -8.66 -13.20
N THR A 58 -19.04 -8.05 -12.42
CA THR A 58 -17.89 -8.74 -11.82
C THR A 58 -18.18 -9.27 -10.41
N MET A 59 -19.35 -8.95 -9.84
CA MET A 59 -19.85 -9.42 -8.56
C MET A 59 -21.37 -9.56 -8.65
N THR A 60 -21.98 -10.54 -7.98
CA THR A 60 -23.44 -10.61 -7.87
C THR A 60 -23.94 -9.75 -6.70
N ALA A 61 -25.22 -9.37 -6.70
CA ALA A 61 -25.82 -8.61 -5.60
C ALA A 61 -25.79 -9.42 -4.29
N GLU A 62 -26.03 -10.73 -4.33
CA GLU A 62 -25.97 -11.63 -3.19
C GLU A 62 -24.56 -11.68 -2.58
N ASN A 63 -23.53 -11.75 -3.42
CA ASN A 63 -22.14 -11.76 -2.96
C ASN A 63 -21.74 -10.40 -2.36
N ARG A 64 -22.24 -9.28 -2.92
CA ARG A 64 -22.07 -7.94 -2.36
C ARG A 64 -22.67 -7.84 -0.95
N ASP A 65 -23.94 -8.26 -0.79
CA ASP A 65 -24.63 -8.19 0.50
C ASP A 65 -23.97 -9.10 1.55
N ALA A 66 -23.57 -10.31 1.15
CA ALA A 66 -22.84 -11.22 2.00
C ALA A 66 -21.46 -10.65 2.42
N ALA A 67 -20.72 -10.01 1.51
CA ALA A 67 -19.43 -9.40 1.80
C ALA A 67 -19.58 -8.21 2.76
N LEU A 68 -20.55 -7.31 2.52
CA LEU A 68 -20.83 -6.20 3.43
C LEU A 68 -21.22 -6.67 4.82
N GLY A 69 -22.01 -7.75 4.93
CA GLY A 69 -22.41 -8.36 6.20
C GLY A 69 -21.24 -8.99 6.99
N ARG A 70 -20.08 -9.23 6.37
CA ARG A 70 -18.87 -9.73 7.04
C ARG A 70 -17.99 -8.63 7.61
N ILE A 71 -18.26 -7.35 7.33
CA ILE A 71 -17.45 -6.23 7.80
C ILE A 71 -18.09 -5.61 9.04
N SER A 72 -17.37 -5.63 10.14
CA SER A 72 -17.67 -4.87 11.35
C SER A 72 -16.62 -3.80 11.59
N THR A 73 -17.00 -2.71 12.27
CA THR A 73 -16.07 -1.61 12.58
C THR A 73 -15.94 -1.43 14.08
N THR A 74 -14.80 -0.97 14.56
CA THR A 74 -14.55 -0.68 15.97
C THR A 74 -13.56 0.45 16.17
N LEU A 75 -13.74 1.22 17.24
CA LEU A 75 -12.76 2.20 17.75
C LEU A 75 -11.79 1.57 18.77
N ASP A 76 -12.15 0.41 19.30
CA ASP A 76 -11.36 -0.30 20.32
C ASP A 76 -10.42 -1.31 19.65
N LEU A 77 -9.12 -1.06 19.81
CA LEU A 77 -8.06 -1.95 19.29
C LEU A 77 -8.11 -3.35 19.96
N GLY A 78 -8.55 -3.43 21.21
CA GLY A 78 -8.67 -4.70 21.95
C GLY A 78 -9.68 -5.67 21.34
N GLU A 79 -10.71 -5.16 20.62
CA GLU A 79 -11.66 -6.02 19.91
C GLU A 79 -11.06 -6.81 18.75
N LEU A 80 -9.84 -6.47 18.30
CA LEU A 80 -9.10 -7.25 17.31
C LEU A 80 -8.45 -8.50 17.91
N GLY A 81 -8.49 -8.67 19.24
CA GLY A 81 -7.85 -9.78 19.93
C GLY A 81 -8.30 -11.20 19.50
N GLN A 82 -9.48 -11.30 18.88
CA GLN A 82 -9.99 -12.58 18.34
C GLN A 82 -9.57 -12.86 16.89
N SER A 83 -8.82 -11.96 16.25
CA SER A 83 -8.37 -12.14 14.88
C SER A 83 -7.30 -13.23 14.77
N ASP A 84 -7.35 -13.99 13.67
CA ASP A 84 -6.33 -14.97 13.31
C ASP A 84 -5.17 -14.31 12.58
N LEU A 85 -5.49 -13.29 11.77
CA LEU A 85 -4.56 -12.47 11.01
C LEU A 85 -4.89 -10.99 11.22
N ILE A 86 -3.88 -10.18 11.48
CA ILE A 86 -4.03 -8.73 11.58
C ILE A 86 -3.14 -8.04 10.54
N ILE A 87 -3.75 -7.15 9.75
CA ILE A 87 -3.05 -6.32 8.78
C ILE A 87 -3.06 -4.87 9.27
N GLU A 88 -1.91 -4.36 9.66
CA GLU A 88 -1.73 -2.96 10.00
C GLU A 88 -1.56 -2.13 8.71
N ALA A 89 -2.44 -1.17 8.50
CA ALA A 89 -2.48 -0.26 7.35
C ALA A 89 -2.77 1.20 7.77
N ALA A 90 -2.25 1.60 8.93
CA ALA A 90 -2.38 2.96 9.46
C ALA A 90 -1.44 3.95 8.73
N THR A 91 -0.76 4.82 9.46
CA THR A 91 0.18 5.79 8.86
C THR A 91 1.56 5.19 8.60
N GLU A 92 2.30 5.71 7.63
CA GLU A 92 3.68 5.30 7.32
C GLU A 92 4.70 5.99 8.27
N LYS A 93 4.47 5.83 9.58
CA LYS A 93 5.32 6.31 10.66
C LYS A 93 5.64 5.18 11.62
N GLU A 94 6.92 4.82 11.71
CA GLU A 94 7.37 3.67 12.47
C GLU A 94 6.97 3.72 13.94
N ASP A 95 7.14 4.88 14.60
CA ASP A 95 6.78 5.04 16.01
C ASP A 95 5.28 4.79 16.25
N VAL A 96 4.41 5.25 15.33
CA VAL A 96 2.96 5.02 15.43
C VAL A 96 2.64 3.53 15.28
N LYS A 97 3.29 2.83 14.34
CA LYS A 97 3.12 1.39 14.17
C LYS A 97 3.57 0.61 15.40
N ASN A 98 4.71 1.00 15.98
CA ASN A 98 5.22 0.39 17.21
C ASN A 98 4.24 0.56 18.39
N GLU A 99 3.66 1.75 18.57
CA GLU A 99 2.66 1.97 19.61
C GLU A 99 1.37 1.16 19.37
N ILE A 100 0.92 1.03 18.11
CA ILE A 100 -0.21 0.18 17.74
C ILE A 100 0.07 -1.27 18.12
N PHE A 101 1.20 -1.83 17.71
CA PHE A 101 1.53 -3.22 18.02
C PHE A 101 1.69 -3.45 19.53
N LYS A 102 2.33 -2.52 20.25
CA LYS A 102 2.47 -2.59 21.70
C LYS A 102 1.11 -2.58 22.41
N ALA A 103 0.18 -1.73 21.99
CA ALA A 103 -1.16 -1.66 22.57
C ALA A 103 -1.99 -2.91 22.24
N LEU A 104 -1.74 -3.54 21.08
CA LEU A 104 -2.49 -4.70 20.61
C LEU A 104 -2.07 -6.00 21.30
N GLN A 105 -0.78 -6.18 21.57
CA GLN A 105 -0.18 -7.45 22.09
C GLN A 105 -0.95 -8.08 23.27
N PRO A 106 -1.37 -7.33 24.33
CA PRO A 106 -2.04 -7.94 25.49
C PRO A 106 -3.37 -8.62 25.18
N HIS A 107 -3.96 -8.33 24.03
CA HIS A 107 -5.28 -8.80 23.62
C HIS A 107 -5.23 -10.02 22.69
N LEU A 108 -4.07 -10.29 22.08
CA LEU A 108 -3.93 -11.27 21.00
C LEU A 108 -3.93 -12.71 21.47
N LYS A 109 -4.51 -13.60 20.64
CA LYS A 109 -4.32 -15.04 20.78
C LYS A 109 -2.85 -15.40 20.51
N PRO A 110 -2.33 -16.49 21.12
CA PRO A 110 -0.95 -16.93 20.86
C PRO A 110 -0.63 -17.22 19.39
N GLU A 111 -1.65 -17.63 18.61
CA GLU A 111 -1.51 -18.04 17.21
C GLU A 111 -1.65 -16.88 16.24
N THR A 112 -2.14 -15.72 16.67
CA THR A 112 -2.41 -14.58 15.77
C THR A 112 -1.16 -14.17 15.00
N ILE A 113 -1.28 -14.13 13.68
CA ILE A 113 -0.26 -13.60 12.78
C ILE A 113 -0.42 -12.07 12.68
N LEU A 114 0.67 -11.35 12.86
CA LEU A 114 0.73 -9.90 12.67
C LEU A 114 1.39 -9.57 11.34
N THR A 115 0.82 -8.61 10.63
CA THR A 115 1.41 -8.11 9.38
C THR A 115 1.33 -6.60 9.28
N SER A 116 2.20 -6.01 8.47
CA SER A 116 2.12 -4.59 8.12
C SER A 116 2.05 -4.41 6.61
N ASN A 117 1.19 -3.48 6.18
CA ASN A 117 1.08 -3.04 4.79
C ASN A 117 2.06 -1.91 4.47
N THR A 118 3.09 -1.70 5.28
CA THR A 118 4.12 -0.70 5.01
C THR A 118 4.74 -0.88 3.64
N SER A 119 5.11 0.23 3.01
CA SER A 119 5.80 0.24 1.72
C SER A 119 7.32 0.36 1.84
N SER A 120 7.83 0.71 3.04
CA SER A 120 9.21 1.16 3.17
C SER A 120 9.88 0.88 4.53
N ILE A 121 9.09 0.64 5.59
CA ILE A 121 9.62 0.40 6.93
C ILE A 121 10.08 -1.06 7.04
N SER A 122 11.25 -1.29 7.66
CA SER A 122 11.79 -2.64 7.86
C SER A 122 10.84 -3.53 8.64
N ILE A 123 10.49 -4.65 8.06
CA ILE A 123 9.64 -5.69 8.66
C ILE A 123 10.35 -6.33 9.85
N THR A 124 11.66 -6.59 9.74
CA THR A 124 12.49 -7.11 10.83
C THR A 124 12.46 -6.18 12.04
N ARG A 125 12.54 -4.87 11.80
CA ARG A 125 12.55 -3.87 12.87
C ARG A 125 11.18 -3.74 13.55
N LEU A 126 10.09 -3.76 12.79
CA LEU A 126 8.74 -3.81 13.34
C LEU A 126 8.50 -5.10 14.13
N ALA A 127 8.88 -6.25 13.59
CA ALA A 127 8.75 -7.55 14.24
C ALA A 127 9.47 -7.61 15.59
N SER A 128 10.67 -7.02 15.68
CA SER A 128 11.48 -7.00 16.91
C SER A 128 10.84 -6.22 18.07
N ARG A 129 9.79 -5.42 17.79
CA ARG A 129 9.02 -4.68 18.80
C ARG A 129 7.77 -5.44 19.26
N THR A 130 7.54 -6.64 18.71
CA THR A 130 6.43 -7.51 19.09
C THR A 130 6.92 -8.66 19.94
N ASP A 131 5.98 -9.34 20.61
CA ASP A 131 6.23 -10.55 21.40
C ASP A 131 6.28 -11.83 20.55
N ARG A 132 6.08 -11.69 19.22
CA ARG A 132 5.96 -12.82 18.27
C ARG A 132 6.65 -12.53 16.93
N PRO A 133 7.96 -12.23 16.90
CA PRO A 133 8.65 -11.84 15.67
C PRO A 133 8.64 -12.93 14.59
N GLU A 134 8.50 -14.21 14.97
CA GLU A 134 8.36 -15.32 14.04
C GLU A 134 7.00 -15.35 13.33
N LYS A 135 5.96 -14.78 13.95
CA LYS A 135 4.60 -14.65 13.42
C LYS A 135 4.33 -13.25 12.85
N PHE A 136 5.38 -12.57 12.41
CA PHE A 136 5.31 -11.24 11.83
C PHE A 136 5.89 -11.22 10.42
N MET A 137 5.19 -10.57 9.46
CA MET A 137 5.71 -10.33 8.11
C MET A 137 5.09 -9.10 7.44
N GLY A 138 5.67 -8.68 6.33
CA GLY A 138 5.08 -7.68 5.45
C GLY A 138 4.01 -8.28 4.55
N PHE A 139 2.88 -7.57 4.40
CA PHE A 139 1.76 -7.94 3.56
C PHE A 139 1.36 -6.72 2.73
N HIS A 140 2.18 -6.42 1.73
CA HIS A 140 2.16 -5.16 1.01
C HIS A 140 1.25 -5.24 -0.21
N PHE A 141 0.06 -4.66 -0.08
CA PHE A 141 -0.92 -4.51 -1.16
C PHE A 141 -0.59 -3.33 -2.05
N MET A 142 -0.93 -3.44 -3.33
CA MET A 142 -0.81 -2.34 -4.30
C MET A 142 -2.11 -1.53 -4.37
N ASN A 143 -1.98 -0.23 -4.54
CA ASN A 143 -3.11 0.70 -4.65
C ASN A 143 -3.56 0.87 -6.13
N PRO A 144 -4.87 0.75 -6.46
CA PRO A 144 -6.02 0.45 -5.60
C PRO A 144 -6.15 -1.06 -5.28
N VAL A 145 -6.32 -1.41 -4.00
CA VAL A 145 -6.30 -2.81 -3.54
C VAL A 145 -7.30 -3.72 -4.26
N PRO A 146 -8.58 -3.32 -4.52
CA PRO A 146 -9.51 -4.19 -5.22
C PRO A 146 -9.18 -4.43 -6.70
N VAL A 147 -8.29 -3.63 -7.28
CA VAL A 147 -7.96 -3.68 -8.73
C VAL A 147 -6.63 -4.39 -8.98
N MET A 148 -5.63 -4.06 -8.15
CA MET A 148 -4.27 -4.56 -8.33
C MET A 148 -4.18 -6.03 -7.90
N GLN A 149 -3.59 -6.85 -8.77
CA GLN A 149 -3.51 -8.29 -8.54
C GLN A 149 -2.33 -8.71 -7.66
N LEU A 150 -1.29 -7.87 -7.57
CA LEU A 150 -0.07 -8.20 -6.84
C LEU A 150 -0.20 -7.91 -5.34
N VAL A 151 0.32 -8.82 -4.54
CA VAL A 151 0.67 -8.62 -3.13
C VAL A 151 2.13 -9.02 -2.94
N GLU A 152 2.97 -8.15 -2.42
CA GLU A 152 4.30 -8.53 -1.97
C GLU A 152 4.22 -9.12 -0.55
N LEU A 153 4.76 -10.31 -0.37
CA LEU A 153 4.95 -10.97 0.91
C LEU A 153 6.40 -10.80 1.34
N ILE A 154 6.64 -10.02 2.38
CA ILE A 154 7.99 -9.66 2.80
C ILE A 154 8.35 -10.42 4.07
N ARG A 155 9.41 -11.22 3.99
CA ARG A 155 9.95 -11.97 5.14
C ARG A 155 10.90 -11.09 5.93
N GLY A 156 10.60 -10.88 7.22
CA GLY A 156 11.60 -10.41 8.17
C GLY A 156 12.56 -11.54 8.55
N ILE A 157 13.69 -11.20 9.17
CA ILE A 157 14.73 -12.19 9.51
C ILE A 157 14.22 -13.31 10.44
N ALA A 158 13.21 -13.02 11.26
CA ALA A 158 12.63 -13.98 12.21
C ALA A 158 11.39 -14.71 11.67
N THR A 159 10.78 -14.26 10.56
CA THR A 159 9.55 -14.81 10.01
C THR A 159 9.69 -16.32 9.76
N ASP A 160 8.87 -17.12 10.41
CA ASP A 160 8.90 -18.56 10.24
C ASP A 160 8.19 -19.03 8.95
N GLU A 161 8.46 -20.29 8.59
CA GLU A 161 7.93 -20.89 7.36
C GLU A 161 6.42 -21.15 7.42
N GLU A 162 5.87 -21.40 8.61
CA GLU A 162 4.43 -21.61 8.78
C GLU A 162 3.65 -20.31 8.57
N THR A 163 4.12 -19.23 9.15
CA THR A 163 3.58 -17.88 8.96
C THR A 163 3.59 -17.47 7.48
N PHE A 164 4.73 -17.69 6.81
CA PHE A 164 4.86 -17.41 5.40
C PHE A 164 3.87 -18.21 4.54
N LYS A 165 3.80 -19.55 4.75
CA LYS A 165 2.87 -20.42 4.01
C LYS A 165 1.41 -20.05 4.25
N THR A 166 1.06 -19.71 5.49
CA THR A 166 -0.30 -19.28 5.84
C THR A 166 -0.66 -17.98 5.10
N CYS A 167 0.19 -16.97 5.12
CA CYS A 167 -0.05 -15.73 4.40
C CYS A 167 -0.07 -15.91 2.88
N HIS A 168 0.77 -16.81 2.33
CA HIS A 168 0.74 -17.15 0.92
C HIS A 168 -0.62 -17.76 0.51
N ALA A 169 -1.12 -18.73 1.27
CA ALA A 169 -2.44 -19.33 1.04
C ALA A 169 -3.58 -18.32 1.15
N VAL A 170 -3.46 -17.32 2.06
CA VAL A 170 -4.41 -16.22 2.16
C VAL A 170 -4.42 -15.40 0.86
N VAL A 171 -3.26 -15.04 0.30
CA VAL A 171 -3.17 -14.28 -0.97
C VAL A 171 -3.84 -15.05 -2.11
N GLU A 172 -3.62 -16.37 -2.19
CA GLU A 172 -4.28 -17.22 -3.20
C GLU A 172 -5.81 -17.22 -3.03
N ARG A 173 -6.31 -17.34 -1.78
CA ARG A 173 -7.75 -17.29 -1.49
C ARG A 173 -8.37 -15.91 -1.80
N LEU A 174 -7.60 -14.83 -1.73
CA LEU A 174 -8.02 -13.50 -2.19
C LEU A 174 -8.13 -13.39 -3.72
N GLY A 175 -7.74 -14.42 -4.47
CA GLY A 175 -7.67 -14.41 -5.93
C GLY A 175 -6.55 -13.50 -6.46
N LYS A 176 -5.51 -13.26 -5.66
CA LYS A 176 -4.37 -12.41 -6.00
C LYS A 176 -3.10 -13.24 -6.23
N THR A 177 -2.09 -12.60 -6.79
CA THR A 177 -0.76 -13.21 -7.02
C THR A 177 0.23 -12.65 -6.00
N SER A 178 0.95 -13.52 -5.32
CA SER A 178 2.03 -13.11 -4.42
C SER A 178 3.37 -13.02 -5.13
N ALA A 179 4.19 -12.05 -4.74
CA ALA A 179 5.63 -12.05 -4.98
C ALA A 179 6.34 -12.05 -3.63
N THR A 180 7.32 -12.93 -3.47
CA THR A 180 8.09 -13.02 -2.23
C THR A 180 9.28 -12.06 -2.29
N ALA A 181 9.46 -11.29 -1.23
CA ALA A 181 10.59 -10.42 -1.04
C ALA A 181 11.23 -10.65 0.33
N GLU A 182 12.53 -10.42 0.41
CA GLU A 182 13.25 -10.27 1.67
C GLU A 182 13.13 -8.83 2.16
N ASP A 183 13.32 -8.61 3.47
CA ASP A 183 13.22 -7.30 4.12
C ASP A 183 14.39 -6.38 3.74
N PHE A 184 14.34 -5.84 2.54
CA PHE A 184 15.24 -4.80 2.04
C PHE A 184 14.48 -3.51 1.76
N PRO A 185 15.13 -2.32 1.82
CA PRO A 185 14.48 -1.04 1.58
C PRO A 185 13.63 -1.01 0.30
N ALA A 186 12.36 -0.63 0.45
CA ALA A 186 11.37 -0.51 -0.61
C ALA A 186 11.01 -1.83 -1.36
N PHE A 187 11.40 -2.98 -0.84
CA PHE A 187 11.07 -4.33 -1.34
C PHE A 187 11.43 -4.54 -2.82
N ILE A 188 10.52 -5.03 -3.67
CA ILE A 188 10.80 -5.27 -5.10
C ILE A 188 10.24 -4.14 -5.96
N VAL A 189 8.92 -3.91 -5.90
CA VAL A 189 8.24 -2.97 -6.82
C VAL A 189 8.82 -1.56 -6.69
N ASN A 190 8.85 -1.02 -5.49
CA ASN A 190 9.33 0.35 -5.29
C ASN A 190 10.84 0.49 -5.51
N ARG A 191 11.62 -0.55 -5.20
CA ARG A 191 13.07 -0.56 -5.45
C ARG A 191 13.44 -0.46 -6.93
N ILE A 192 12.56 -0.94 -7.81
CA ILE A 192 12.76 -0.85 -9.27
C ILE A 192 12.07 0.39 -9.83
N LEU A 193 10.80 0.60 -9.45
CA LEU A 193 9.96 1.64 -10.00
C LEU A 193 10.44 3.05 -9.65
N MET A 194 10.81 3.28 -8.39
CA MET A 194 11.21 4.63 -7.95
C MET A 194 12.50 5.12 -8.58
N PRO A 195 13.58 4.33 -8.68
CA PRO A 195 14.76 4.71 -9.46
C PRO A 195 14.46 4.96 -10.94
N MET A 196 13.58 4.19 -11.57
CA MET A 196 13.16 4.42 -12.95
C MET A 196 12.47 5.79 -13.10
N ILE A 197 11.55 6.13 -12.19
CA ILE A 197 10.90 7.45 -12.15
C ILE A 197 11.93 8.55 -11.89
N ASN A 198 12.82 8.34 -10.92
CA ASN A 198 13.86 9.31 -10.57
C ASN A 198 14.81 9.58 -11.75
N GLU A 199 15.16 8.55 -12.53
CA GLU A 199 15.97 8.70 -13.73
C GLU A 199 15.24 9.48 -14.84
N ALA A 200 13.92 9.26 -14.98
CA ALA A 200 13.11 10.08 -15.89
C ALA A 200 13.09 11.56 -15.46
N ILE A 201 13.09 11.82 -14.15
CA ILE A 201 13.17 13.19 -13.62
C ILE A 201 14.55 13.79 -13.85
N TYR A 202 15.65 13.01 -13.72
CA TYR A 202 17.00 13.44 -14.10
C TYR A 202 17.09 13.75 -15.59
N THR A 203 16.52 12.90 -16.45
CA THR A 203 16.44 13.12 -17.90
C THR A 203 15.78 14.46 -18.27
N LEU A 204 14.71 14.82 -17.51
CA LEU A 204 14.10 16.16 -17.65
C LEU A 204 15.00 17.26 -17.10
N TYR A 205 15.61 17.05 -15.92
CA TYR A 205 16.44 18.03 -15.22
C TYR A 205 17.68 18.41 -16.03
N GLU A 206 18.30 17.44 -16.68
CA GLU A 206 19.50 17.59 -17.52
C GLU A 206 19.17 18.10 -18.94
N GLY A 207 17.89 18.27 -19.27
CA GLY A 207 17.47 18.82 -20.55
C GLY A 207 17.56 17.87 -21.73
N VAL A 208 17.65 16.55 -21.49
CA VAL A 208 17.70 15.52 -22.54
C VAL A 208 16.37 15.45 -23.30
N GLY A 209 15.24 15.65 -22.62
CA GLY A 209 13.92 15.65 -23.24
C GLY A 209 12.90 16.47 -22.49
N SER A 210 11.82 16.85 -23.19
CA SER A 210 10.66 17.48 -22.57
C SER A 210 9.83 16.45 -21.78
N VAL A 211 8.94 16.90 -20.88
CA VAL A 211 8.00 16.05 -20.15
C VAL A 211 7.24 15.12 -21.09
N THR A 212 6.68 15.68 -22.18
CA THR A 212 5.93 14.90 -23.16
C THR A 212 6.83 13.89 -23.90
N SER A 213 8.05 14.28 -24.27
CA SER A 213 8.97 13.38 -24.99
C SER A 213 9.36 12.18 -24.14
N ILE A 214 9.69 12.40 -22.84
CA ILE A 214 10.06 11.35 -21.90
C ILE A 214 8.90 10.36 -21.73
N ASP A 215 7.69 10.88 -21.43
CA ASP A 215 6.53 10.02 -21.24
C ASP A 215 6.13 9.25 -22.50
N THR A 216 6.16 9.90 -23.66
CA THR A 216 5.88 9.26 -24.94
C THR A 216 6.91 8.16 -25.25
N SER A 217 8.19 8.41 -24.98
CA SER A 217 9.26 7.42 -25.22
C SER A 217 9.04 6.15 -24.41
N LEU A 218 8.68 6.25 -23.13
CA LEU A 218 8.43 5.06 -22.30
C LEU A 218 7.10 4.38 -22.64
N LYS A 219 6.07 5.15 -22.99
CA LYS A 219 4.78 4.58 -23.41
C LYS A 219 4.89 3.80 -24.72
N LEU A 220 5.54 4.37 -25.72
CA LEU A 220 5.58 3.77 -27.07
C LEU A 220 6.84 2.96 -27.32
N GLY A 221 7.98 3.32 -26.73
CA GLY A 221 9.25 2.62 -26.91
C GLY A 221 9.43 1.42 -25.98
N ALA A 222 8.85 1.46 -24.77
CA ALA A 222 8.94 0.39 -23.77
C ALA A 222 7.57 -0.23 -23.41
N ASN A 223 6.50 0.16 -24.11
CA ASN A 223 5.13 -0.34 -23.90
C ASN A 223 4.61 -0.15 -22.46
N HIS A 224 4.98 0.96 -21.80
CA HIS A 224 4.45 1.28 -20.50
C HIS A 224 3.01 1.79 -20.62
N PRO A 225 2.09 1.42 -19.72
CA PRO A 225 0.70 1.87 -19.77
C PRO A 225 0.57 3.38 -19.48
N MET A 226 1.56 3.96 -18.79
CA MET A 226 1.64 5.37 -18.40
C MET A 226 3.10 5.82 -18.48
N GLY A 227 3.35 7.06 -18.90
CA GLY A 227 4.69 7.63 -18.87
C GLY A 227 5.21 7.81 -17.43
N PRO A 228 6.51 7.79 -17.20
CA PRO A 228 7.09 7.82 -15.86
C PRO A 228 6.80 9.11 -15.09
N LEU A 229 6.73 10.26 -15.76
CA LEU A 229 6.44 11.54 -15.13
C LEU A 229 4.95 11.70 -14.83
N GLU A 230 4.08 11.22 -15.73
CA GLU A 230 2.65 11.09 -15.45
C GLU A 230 2.37 10.13 -14.30
N LEU A 231 3.10 9.01 -14.22
CA LEU A 231 3.01 8.05 -13.14
C LEU A 231 3.48 8.65 -11.80
N ALA A 232 4.56 9.43 -11.80
CA ALA A 232 5.02 10.17 -10.63
C ALA A 232 3.92 11.11 -10.10
N ASP A 233 3.27 11.87 -10.98
CA ASP A 233 2.14 12.74 -10.62
C ASP A 233 0.93 11.95 -10.08
N PHE A 234 0.69 10.74 -10.59
CA PHE A 234 -0.37 9.86 -10.13
C PHE A 234 -0.09 9.30 -8.72
N ILE A 235 1.13 8.86 -8.47
CA ILE A 235 1.59 8.35 -7.15
C ILE A 235 1.61 9.49 -6.13
N GLY A 236 2.05 10.66 -6.54
CA GLY A 236 2.33 11.81 -5.71
C GLY A 236 3.82 12.02 -5.51
N LEU A 237 4.29 13.23 -5.84
CA LEU A 237 5.73 13.52 -5.86
C LEU A 237 6.37 13.50 -4.48
N ASP A 238 5.62 13.86 -3.43
CA ASP A 238 6.06 13.71 -2.03
C ASP A 238 6.23 12.23 -1.64
N THR A 239 5.36 11.34 -2.11
CA THR A 239 5.49 9.89 -1.92
C THR A 239 6.72 9.37 -2.66
N CYS A 240 6.92 9.77 -3.92
CA CYS A 240 8.12 9.41 -4.68
C CYS A 240 9.41 9.87 -3.98
N LEU A 241 9.43 11.12 -3.50
CA LEU A 241 10.58 11.66 -2.76
C LEU A 241 10.83 10.89 -1.47
N SER A 242 9.78 10.59 -0.71
CA SER A 242 9.89 9.82 0.54
C SER A 242 10.50 8.44 0.31
N ILE A 243 10.03 7.70 -0.71
CA ILE A 243 10.55 6.37 -1.02
C ILE A 243 12.00 6.45 -1.53
N MET A 244 12.34 7.45 -2.34
CA MET A 244 13.72 7.66 -2.78
C MET A 244 14.66 7.95 -1.60
N ASN A 245 14.23 8.72 -0.60
CA ASN A 245 14.99 8.94 0.62
C ASN A 245 15.18 7.64 1.41
N VAL A 246 14.14 6.83 1.56
CA VAL A 246 14.26 5.51 2.21
C VAL A 246 15.27 4.61 1.49
N LEU A 247 15.26 4.59 0.16
CA LEU A 247 16.23 3.84 -0.63
C LEU A 247 17.66 4.38 -0.44
N HIS A 248 17.83 5.71 -0.50
CA HIS A 248 19.12 6.36 -0.36
C HIS A 248 19.73 6.11 1.02
N ASP A 249 18.95 6.36 2.08
CA ASP A 249 19.42 6.23 3.46
C ASP A 249 19.61 4.77 3.86
N GLY A 250 18.69 3.90 3.45
CA GLY A 250 18.70 2.48 3.83
C GLY A 250 19.76 1.65 3.09
N LEU A 251 20.16 2.04 1.88
CA LEU A 251 21.16 1.34 1.08
C LEU A 251 22.52 2.05 1.09
N ALA A 252 22.58 3.30 1.55
CA ALA A 252 23.79 4.13 1.62
C ALA A 252 24.52 4.21 0.25
N ASP A 253 23.78 4.20 -0.85
CA ASP A 253 24.31 4.23 -2.22
C ASP A 253 23.80 5.47 -2.95
N THR A 254 24.74 6.28 -3.47
CA THR A 254 24.42 7.54 -4.14
C THR A 254 23.56 7.39 -5.39
N LYS A 255 23.48 6.21 -6.00
CA LYS A 255 22.59 5.95 -7.16
C LYS A 255 21.10 6.12 -6.82
N TYR A 256 20.74 6.06 -5.54
CA TYR A 256 19.36 6.28 -5.07
C TYR A 256 19.11 7.72 -4.62
N ARG A 257 20.07 8.64 -4.84
CA ARG A 257 19.87 10.05 -4.50
C ARG A 257 18.67 10.62 -5.25
N PRO A 258 17.70 11.26 -4.56
CA PRO A 258 16.61 11.94 -5.23
C PRO A 258 17.10 13.03 -6.18
N CYS A 259 16.47 13.14 -7.34
CA CYS A 259 16.76 14.25 -8.26
C CYS A 259 16.43 15.59 -7.59
N PRO A 260 17.32 16.59 -7.67
CA PRO A 260 17.07 17.94 -7.12
C PRO A 260 15.74 18.55 -7.60
N LEU A 261 15.37 18.27 -8.85
CA LEU A 261 14.10 18.76 -9.40
C LEU A 261 12.89 18.18 -8.68
N LEU A 262 12.91 16.89 -8.32
CA LEU A 262 11.83 16.25 -7.52
C LEU A 262 11.65 16.98 -6.19
N THR A 263 12.75 17.24 -5.48
CA THR A 263 12.73 17.98 -4.21
C THR A 263 12.12 19.37 -4.40
N LYS A 264 12.48 20.10 -5.47
CA LYS A 264 11.94 21.44 -5.76
C LYS A 264 10.46 21.44 -6.07
N TYR A 265 9.95 20.42 -6.75
CA TYR A 265 8.51 20.31 -7.00
C TYR A 265 7.75 20.06 -5.67
N VAL A 266 8.27 19.21 -4.81
CA VAL A 266 7.67 18.94 -3.49
C VAL A 266 7.70 20.20 -2.61
N GLU A 267 8.83 20.91 -2.53
CA GLU A 267 8.95 22.19 -1.82
C GLU A 267 7.97 23.25 -2.34
N ALA A 268 7.68 23.27 -3.64
CA ALA A 268 6.71 24.16 -4.27
C ALA A 268 5.24 23.76 -4.02
N GLY A 269 4.99 22.61 -3.35
CA GLY A 269 3.64 22.07 -3.15
C GLY A 269 3.03 21.49 -4.43
N TRP A 270 3.82 21.24 -5.47
CA TRP A 270 3.38 20.62 -6.72
C TRP A 270 3.49 19.10 -6.58
N LEU A 271 2.47 18.50 -5.97
CA LEU A 271 2.50 17.09 -5.56
C LEU A 271 1.81 16.16 -6.57
N GLY A 272 1.57 16.60 -7.79
CA GLY A 272 0.91 15.83 -8.83
C GLY A 272 -0.61 15.98 -8.83
N ARG A 273 -1.33 14.89 -9.17
CA ARG A 273 -2.80 14.92 -9.34
C ARG A 273 -3.55 15.37 -8.09
N LYS A 274 -3.06 15.05 -6.89
CA LYS A 274 -3.72 15.41 -5.62
C LYS A 274 -3.75 16.90 -5.33
N THR A 275 -2.77 17.67 -5.86
CA THR A 275 -2.73 19.14 -5.80
C THR A 275 -3.05 19.78 -7.15
N LYS A 276 -3.48 18.99 -8.14
CA LYS A 276 -3.76 19.36 -9.51
C LYS A 276 -2.56 20.00 -10.23
N ARG A 277 -1.36 19.79 -9.75
CA ARG A 277 -0.13 20.29 -10.35
C ARG A 277 1.07 19.43 -9.94
N GLY A 278 1.89 19.07 -10.92
CA GLY A 278 3.13 18.33 -10.80
C GLY A 278 3.97 18.54 -12.05
N PHE A 279 4.44 17.48 -12.70
CA PHE A 279 5.04 17.54 -14.04
C PHE A 279 4.03 17.97 -15.09
N TYR A 280 2.74 17.71 -14.81
CA TYR A 280 1.63 18.25 -15.58
C TYR A 280 0.76 19.17 -14.71
N ASP A 281 0.11 20.12 -15.38
CA ASP A 281 -0.96 20.94 -14.81
C ASP A 281 -2.31 20.29 -15.15
N TYR A 282 -3.06 19.89 -14.14
CA TYR A 282 -4.35 19.21 -14.23
C TYR A 282 -5.54 20.13 -13.96
N ARG A 283 -5.34 21.46 -13.96
CA ARG A 283 -6.42 22.43 -13.69
C ARG A 283 -7.29 22.70 -14.90
N GLY A 284 -6.79 22.43 -16.11
CA GLY A 284 -7.54 22.53 -17.37
C GLY A 284 -8.30 21.24 -17.72
N GLU A 285 -8.97 21.23 -18.86
CA GLU A 285 -9.68 20.06 -19.40
C GLU A 285 -8.72 18.93 -19.78
N THR A 286 -7.56 19.27 -20.29
CA THR A 286 -6.48 18.35 -20.64
C THR A 286 -5.23 18.68 -19.85
N PRO A 287 -4.50 17.68 -19.34
CA PRO A 287 -3.21 17.90 -18.68
C PRO A 287 -2.20 18.53 -19.67
N VAL A 288 -1.50 19.57 -19.22
CA VAL A 288 -0.43 20.20 -19.99
C VAL A 288 0.88 20.18 -19.20
N PRO A 289 2.05 19.99 -19.85
CA PRO A 289 3.33 20.04 -19.15
C PRO A 289 3.55 21.36 -18.43
N THR A 290 4.15 21.29 -17.23
CA THR A 290 4.50 22.49 -16.43
C THR A 290 5.87 23.07 -16.79
N ARG A 291 6.66 22.35 -17.57
CA ARG A 291 7.98 22.75 -18.11
C ARG A 291 8.14 22.30 -19.54
#